data_0ab748363c049edb25b5938876831c8f
#
_entry.id   0ab748363c049edb25b5938876831c8f
#
_cell.length_a   1.000
_cell.length_b   1.000
_cell.length_c   1.000
_cell.angle_alpha   90.00
_cell.angle_beta   90.00
_cell.angle_gamma   90.00
#
_symmetry.space_group_name_H-M   'P 1'
#
loop_
_entity.id
_entity.type
_entity.pdbx_description
1 polymer ?
#
loop_
_entity_poly.entity_id
_entity_poly.type
_entity_poly.pdbx_seq_one_letter_code
_entity_poly.pdbx_strand_id
1 'polypeptide(L)'
;MSRTWWSQCSSTTADKMASRRAIIVGCHNRLFHTYLCRSIGSPAPSTARYFHSELLPKGRFGFLFDIDGVIVRGKKLLPSAQEAFQMLTDRHGNFQVPALFVTNAGNSLRSNKARQLSQWLGINVEEEQVVMSHSPLKMFRQFHDKHILINGQGPIKEIAQNIGFTNVTTVDELCAFFPFLDVMDHKRRRAPPCAFEDYFPPIEALVLFGEPVKWEMPLQLILDVLMADGKPNAPPNNLPYPHLPVLACNMDLLWMAEAPTPRFGHGCFLLAMESVYQKITGRELKYTALIGKPSEITYHHADYLLHQQAKQLGIDGIQTIYCIGDNPETDIYGGNLYNQYLRKRNLQRQQQNSAPVSQSTSIKKKLRMAQVDGEYISDDEEELPAADMGHAPVIESPMDEDEEPEVVVGDVAREVVLSAEEANDTQGLYTEGCESILVCTGVFSEEMDLFSLKGQRSSNHNHRDFVINPELKKPNHVVANVCDAVRLVMEKEGAALKDLRNLKS
;
A
#
# COMPACT_ATOMS: atom_id res chain seq x y z
N MET A 1 -23.14 38.26 38.70
CA MET A 1 -22.01 38.89 37.99
C MET A 1 -21.45 37.86 37.03
N SER A 2 -21.47 37.93 35.77
CA SER A 2 -22.04 38.69 34.70
C SER A 2 -21.84 37.89 33.44
N ARG A 3 -22.95 37.58 32.83
CA ARG A 3 -23.16 37.41 31.40
C ARG A 3 -22.34 38.46 30.60
N THR A 4 -21.83 38.06 29.48
CA THR A 4 -21.50 38.78 28.24
C THR A 4 -20.19 38.31 27.69
N TRP A 5 -20.26 37.45 26.68
CA TRP A 5 -19.30 37.31 25.56
C TRP A 5 -19.86 36.32 24.51
N TRP A 6 -21.08 36.60 24.02
CA TRP A 6 -21.63 35.96 22.83
C TRP A 6 -22.62 36.90 22.16
N SER A 7 -22.11 37.95 21.52
CA SER A 7 -22.85 38.71 20.52
C SER A 7 -21.93 39.70 19.81
N GLN A 8 -21.27 39.26 18.76
CA GLN A 8 -20.77 40.10 17.65
C GLN A 8 -20.08 39.19 16.63
N CYS A 9 -20.86 38.66 15.72
CA CYS A 9 -20.47 38.31 14.35
C CYS A 9 -21.71 37.74 13.64
N SER A 10 -22.69 38.61 13.37
CA SER A 10 -23.71 38.41 12.35
C SER A 10 -24.11 39.80 11.84
N SER A 11 -23.72 40.06 10.64
CA SER A 11 -24.36 40.91 9.62
C SER A 11 -23.31 41.59 8.70
N THR A 12 -23.71 41.61 7.46
CA THR A 12 -23.12 42.26 6.27
C THR A 12 -22.19 41.31 5.52
N THR A 13 -22.53 40.79 4.36
CA THR A 13 -23.04 41.44 3.16
C THR A 13 -23.63 40.40 2.19
N ALA A 14 -24.90 40.36 2.06
CA ALA A 14 -25.60 40.04 0.83
C ALA A 14 -25.85 41.38 0.11
N ASP A 15 -25.61 41.39 -1.14
CA ASP A 15 -25.88 42.39 -2.17
C ASP A 15 -24.64 42.97 -2.86
N LYS A 16 -24.39 42.40 -4.02
CA LYS A 16 -24.00 43.10 -5.27
C LYS A 16 -23.71 42.08 -6.38
N MET A 17 -24.74 41.41 -6.83
CA MET A 17 -24.82 40.93 -8.21
C MET A 17 -25.74 41.88 -8.95
N ALA A 18 -25.20 42.64 -9.88
CA ALA A 18 -25.93 43.13 -11.05
C ALA A 18 -24.98 43.75 -12.08
N SER A 19 -25.05 43.19 -13.25
CA SER A 19 -24.88 43.80 -14.56
C SER A 19 -23.52 44.37 -14.97
N ARG A 20 -22.95 43.73 -15.98
CA ARG A 20 -22.68 44.37 -17.28
C ARG A 20 -22.50 43.31 -18.37
N ARG A 21 -23.48 43.32 -19.26
CA ARG A 21 -23.49 42.68 -20.59
C ARG A 21 -22.72 43.51 -21.60
N ALA A 22 -22.09 42.80 -22.50
CA ALA A 22 -21.91 43.05 -23.94
C ALA A 22 -21.17 44.31 -24.39
N ILE A 23 -20.22 44.08 -25.29
CA ILE A 23 -20.32 44.57 -26.69
C ILE A 23 -19.28 43.81 -27.52
N ILE A 24 -19.81 43.13 -28.55
CA ILE A 24 -19.11 42.63 -29.71
C ILE A 24 -19.03 43.78 -30.72
N VAL A 25 -17.86 44.08 -31.26
CA VAL A 25 -17.69 44.65 -32.59
C VAL A 25 -16.37 44.16 -33.15
N GLY A 26 -16.53 43.44 -34.27
CA GLY A 26 -15.49 43.11 -35.16
C GLY A 26 -15.11 44.27 -36.10
N CYS A 27 -13.99 44.12 -36.69
CA CYS A 27 -13.72 44.69 -38.03
C CYS A 27 -12.54 44.02 -38.69
N HIS A 28 -12.81 43.68 -39.90
CA HIS A 28 -12.01 43.24 -41.01
C HIS A 28 -10.88 44.22 -41.42
N ASN A 29 -9.88 43.66 -42.01
CA ASN A 29 -9.31 43.89 -43.36
C ASN A 29 -7.79 44.06 -43.38
N ARG A 30 -7.20 43.11 -44.14
CA ARG A 30 -6.36 43.24 -45.33
C ARG A 30 -5.29 44.35 -45.36
N LEU A 31 -4.07 43.97 -45.66
CA LEU A 31 -3.44 44.26 -46.97
C LEU A 31 -1.98 43.69 -47.03
N PHE A 32 -1.75 43.00 -48.09
CA PHE A 32 -0.55 42.73 -48.86
C PHE A 32 0.63 43.65 -48.68
N HIS A 33 1.85 43.07 -48.59
CA HIS A 33 2.95 43.55 -49.42
C HIS A 33 3.99 42.43 -49.67
N THR A 34 4.07 42.12 -50.92
CA THR A 34 5.12 41.36 -51.65
C THR A 34 6.38 42.18 -51.71
N TYR A 35 7.53 41.60 -51.43
CA TYR A 35 8.83 41.96 -52.05
C TYR A 35 9.73 40.73 -52.22
N LEU A 36 9.89 40.42 -53.44
CA LEU A 36 10.98 39.88 -54.30
C LEU A 36 12.23 39.29 -53.68
N CYS A 37 12.50 38.14 -54.26
CA CYS A 37 13.71 37.35 -54.46
C CYS A 37 15.05 38.09 -54.39
N ARG A 38 16.00 37.43 -53.70
CA ARG A 38 17.36 37.28 -54.18
C ARG A 38 17.88 35.88 -53.80
N SER A 39 18.14 35.10 -54.80
CA SER A 39 18.88 33.86 -54.81
C SER A 39 20.34 34.09 -54.42
N ILE A 40 20.85 33.41 -53.41
CA ILE A 40 22.28 33.14 -53.24
C ILE A 40 22.43 31.75 -52.58
N GLY A 41 23.09 30.84 -53.29
CA GLY A 41 23.93 29.77 -52.80
C GLY A 41 23.29 28.66 -51.96
N SER A 42 23.11 27.51 -52.56
CA SER A 42 22.98 26.24 -51.86
C SER A 42 24.23 25.93 -51.04
N PRO A 43 24.16 25.74 -49.74
CA PRO A 43 25.14 24.96 -49.03
C PRO A 43 24.80 23.46 -49.13
N ALA A 44 25.82 22.67 -49.29
CA ALA A 44 25.82 21.21 -49.36
C ALA A 44 25.00 20.56 -48.21
N PRO A 45 24.49 19.32 -48.39
CA PRO A 45 23.75 18.63 -47.35
C PRO A 45 24.67 18.42 -46.15
N SER A 46 24.40 19.16 -45.09
CA SER A 46 24.97 18.83 -43.79
C SER A 46 24.47 17.44 -43.42
N THR A 47 25.39 16.51 -43.32
CA THR A 47 25.18 15.21 -42.69
C THR A 47 24.45 15.43 -41.38
N ALA A 48 23.13 15.20 -41.36
CA ALA A 48 22.38 15.04 -40.16
C ALA A 48 23.04 13.88 -39.42
N ARG A 49 23.88 14.20 -38.45
CA ARG A 49 24.26 13.22 -37.45
C ARG A 49 22.99 12.80 -36.77
N TYR A 50 22.47 11.64 -37.14
CA TYR A 50 21.55 10.91 -36.33
C TYR A 50 22.26 10.71 -34.99
N PHE A 51 21.94 11.54 -34.02
CA PHE A 51 22.19 11.22 -32.61
C PHE A 51 21.42 9.94 -32.34
N HIS A 52 22.12 8.81 -32.43
CA HIS A 52 21.68 7.62 -31.74
C HIS A 52 21.39 8.08 -30.32
N SER A 53 20.15 7.92 -29.87
CA SER A 53 19.81 7.96 -28.45
C SER A 53 20.76 6.96 -27.81
N GLU A 54 21.79 7.45 -27.11
CA GLU A 54 22.58 6.60 -26.23
C GLU A 54 21.61 5.98 -25.26
N LEU A 55 21.28 4.72 -25.52
CA LEU A 55 20.52 3.88 -24.64
C LEU A 55 21.27 3.90 -23.31
N LEU A 56 20.61 4.34 -22.24
CA LEU A 56 21.09 4.11 -20.89
C LEU A 56 21.51 2.64 -20.81
N PRO A 57 22.65 2.29 -20.21
CA PRO A 57 22.97 0.89 -19.99
C PRO A 57 21.77 0.24 -19.34
N LYS A 58 21.28 -0.86 -19.88
CA LYS A 58 20.14 -1.60 -19.36
C LYS A 58 20.58 -2.29 -18.06
N GLY A 59 20.69 -1.51 -16.98
CA GLY A 59 20.94 -2.02 -15.65
C GLY A 59 19.79 -2.95 -15.23
N ARG A 60 20.12 -4.04 -14.59
CA ARG A 60 19.14 -5.00 -14.06
C ARG A 60 18.64 -4.55 -12.68
N PHE A 61 18.16 -3.32 -12.59
CA PHE A 61 17.65 -2.74 -11.36
C PHE A 61 16.32 -2.02 -11.60
N GLY A 62 15.59 -1.75 -10.53
CA GLY A 62 14.34 -1.00 -10.58
C GLY A 62 14.07 -0.24 -9.29
N PHE A 63 13.11 0.67 -9.36
CA PHE A 63 12.76 1.56 -8.26
C PHE A 63 11.34 1.28 -7.73
N LEU A 64 11.19 1.32 -6.42
CA LEU A 64 9.92 1.47 -5.73
C LEU A 64 9.93 2.82 -4.99
N PHE A 65 9.13 3.76 -5.45
CA PHE A 65 9.02 5.08 -4.85
C PHE A 65 7.77 5.18 -3.98
N ASP A 66 7.92 5.62 -2.74
CA ASP A 66 6.77 6.16 -2.02
C ASP A 66 6.34 7.52 -2.61
N ILE A 67 5.12 7.95 -2.30
CA ILE A 67 4.53 9.18 -2.85
C ILE A 67 4.50 10.29 -1.80
N ASP A 68 3.87 10.03 -0.65
CA ASP A 68 3.61 11.04 0.36
C ASP A 68 4.85 11.24 1.25
N GLY A 69 5.45 12.41 1.21
CA GLY A 69 6.73 12.70 1.88
C GLY A 69 7.96 12.51 0.98
N VAL A 70 7.83 11.84 -0.17
CA VAL A 70 8.91 11.60 -1.15
C VAL A 70 8.75 12.46 -2.40
N ILE A 71 7.55 12.46 -2.97
CA ILE A 71 7.20 13.20 -4.20
C ILE A 71 6.40 14.45 -3.87
N VAL A 72 5.44 14.32 -2.97
CA VAL A 72 4.54 15.38 -2.54
C VAL A 72 4.44 15.43 -1.02
N ARG A 73 4.03 16.60 -0.50
CA ARG A 73 3.49 16.74 0.86
C ARG A 73 2.04 17.22 0.73
N GLY A 74 1.11 16.30 0.95
CA GLY A 74 -0.29 16.50 0.64
C GLY A 74 -0.51 16.71 -0.86
N LYS A 75 -0.85 17.95 -1.27
CA LYS A 75 -1.02 18.30 -2.70
C LYS A 75 0.15 19.10 -3.29
N LYS A 76 1.15 19.39 -2.48
CA LYS A 76 2.28 20.24 -2.89
C LYS A 76 3.45 19.35 -3.34
N LEU A 77 3.82 19.49 -4.62
CA LEU A 77 4.99 18.83 -5.19
C LEU A 77 6.27 19.31 -4.50
N LEU A 78 7.15 18.37 -4.16
CA LEU A 78 8.49 18.66 -3.63
C LEU A 78 9.40 19.16 -4.76
N PRO A 79 10.26 20.16 -4.50
CA PRO A 79 11.05 20.81 -5.55
C PRO A 79 11.96 19.87 -6.35
N SER A 80 12.50 18.84 -5.69
CA SER A 80 13.43 17.87 -6.28
C SER A 80 12.75 16.77 -7.09
N ALA A 81 11.42 16.61 -6.99
CA ALA A 81 10.72 15.47 -7.56
C ALA A 81 10.76 15.48 -9.10
N GLN A 82 10.44 16.59 -9.75
CA GLN A 82 10.44 16.64 -11.22
C GLN A 82 11.83 16.34 -11.81
N GLU A 83 12.89 16.89 -11.23
CA GLU A 83 14.26 16.62 -11.67
C GLU A 83 14.62 15.15 -11.53
N ALA A 84 14.24 14.50 -10.42
CA ALA A 84 14.47 13.08 -10.18
C ALA A 84 13.87 12.21 -11.30
N PHE A 85 12.61 12.44 -11.65
CA PHE A 85 11.93 11.63 -12.66
C PHE A 85 12.32 11.97 -14.10
N GLN A 86 12.77 13.19 -14.38
CA GLN A 86 13.35 13.55 -15.66
C GLN A 86 14.66 12.77 -15.95
N MET A 87 15.41 12.39 -14.91
CA MET A 87 16.59 11.53 -15.08
C MET A 87 16.25 10.10 -15.49
N LEU A 88 15.06 9.62 -15.14
CA LEU A 88 14.58 8.24 -15.39
C LEU A 88 13.79 8.10 -16.68
N THR A 89 13.44 9.22 -17.35
CA THR A 89 12.57 9.24 -18.53
C THR A 89 13.26 9.76 -19.76
N ASP A 90 12.73 9.41 -20.94
CA ASP A 90 13.13 9.99 -22.21
C ASP A 90 12.57 11.42 -22.39
N ARG A 91 12.84 12.03 -23.53
CA ARG A 91 12.34 13.37 -23.90
C ARG A 91 10.81 13.43 -24.04
N HIS A 92 10.15 12.29 -24.17
CA HIS A 92 8.68 12.17 -24.28
C HIS A 92 8.04 11.86 -22.95
N GLY A 93 8.81 11.74 -21.87
CA GLY A 93 8.35 11.43 -20.53
C GLY A 93 8.12 9.94 -20.27
N ASN A 94 8.59 9.03 -21.14
CA ASN A 94 8.46 7.59 -20.94
C ASN A 94 9.64 7.06 -20.14
N PHE A 95 9.37 6.21 -19.16
CA PHE A 95 10.42 5.59 -18.34
C PHE A 95 11.39 4.75 -19.17
N GLN A 96 12.66 4.87 -18.85
CA GLN A 96 13.76 4.09 -19.42
C GLN A 96 14.31 3.06 -18.42
N VAL A 97 13.91 3.16 -17.17
CA VAL A 97 14.26 2.27 -16.06
C VAL A 97 12.97 1.82 -15.40
N PRO A 98 12.83 0.54 -15.01
CA PRO A 98 11.66 0.07 -14.28
C PRO A 98 11.43 0.87 -13.00
N ALA A 99 10.24 1.42 -12.83
CA ALA A 99 9.89 2.23 -11.69
C ALA A 99 8.40 2.12 -11.35
N LEU A 100 8.09 1.88 -10.08
CA LEU A 100 6.73 1.85 -9.55
C LEU A 100 6.56 2.86 -8.44
N PHE A 101 5.34 3.31 -8.27
CA PHE A 101 4.91 4.19 -7.18
C PHE A 101 4.10 3.35 -6.19
N VAL A 102 4.65 3.14 -4.99
CA VAL A 102 4.06 2.29 -3.95
C VAL A 102 3.60 3.14 -2.78
N THR A 103 2.31 3.31 -2.62
CA THR A 103 1.74 4.18 -1.58
C THR A 103 0.79 3.43 -0.66
N ASN A 104 0.78 3.80 0.61
CA ASN A 104 -0.21 3.34 1.58
C ASN A 104 -1.55 4.09 1.49
N ALA A 105 -1.66 5.11 0.64
CA ALA A 105 -2.95 5.75 0.35
C ALA A 105 -3.96 4.75 -0.25
N GLY A 106 -5.20 4.78 0.23
CA GLY A 106 -6.27 3.86 -0.17
C GLY A 106 -7.52 4.55 -0.71
N ASN A 107 -7.51 5.89 -0.84
CA ASN A 107 -8.70 6.72 -1.06
C ASN A 107 -8.98 7.09 -2.53
N SER A 108 -8.33 6.46 -3.49
CA SER A 108 -8.54 6.71 -4.92
C SER A 108 -8.33 5.46 -5.78
N LEU A 109 -8.84 5.50 -7.00
CA LEU A 109 -8.53 4.50 -8.02
C LEU A 109 -7.09 4.64 -8.52
N ARG A 110 -6.46 3.54 -8.90
CA ARG A 110 -5.10 3.50 -9.48
C ARG A 110 -4.96 4.43 -10.69
N SER A 111 -5.92 4.39 -11.61
CA SER A 111 -5.96 5.23 -12.82
C SER A 111 -5.98 6.73 -12.50
N ASN A 112 -6.73 7.13 -11.45
CA ASN A 112 -6.76 8.52 -11.01
C ASN A 112 -5.42 8.94 -10.39
N LYS A 113 -4.80 8.07 -9.60
CA LYS A 113 -3.49 8.32 -9.00
C LYS A 113 -2.40 8.41 -10.09
N ALA A 114 -2.40 7.53 -11.07
CA ALA A 114 -1.47 7.57 -12.21
C ALA A 114 -1.58 8.89 -12.99
N ARG A 115 -2.81 9.30 -13.32
CA ARG A 115 -3.05 10.59 -13.97
C ARG A 115 -2.56 11.78 -13.14
N GLN A 116 -2.79 11.73 -11.82
CA GLN A 116 -2.34 12.78 -10.91
C GLN A 116 -0.81 12.86 -10.86
N LEU A 117 -0.12 11.71 -10.78
CA LEU A 117 1.35 11.64 -10.82
C LEU A 117 1.89 12.17 -12.15
N SER A 118 1.28 11.79 -13.28
CA SER A 118 1.67 12.29 -14.59
C SER A 118 1.59 13.82 -14.66
N GLN A 119 0.52 14.41 -14.13
CA GLN A 119 0.33 15.86 -14.10
C GLN A 119 1.35 16.56 -13.18
N TRP A 120 1.64 15.99 -12.01
CA TRP A 120 2.58 16.58 -11.07
C TRP A 120 4.02 16.52 -11.56
N LEU A 121 4.42 15.39 -12.13
CA LEU A 121 5.80 15.13 -12.53
C LEU A 121 6.11 15.56 -13.96
N GLY A 122 5.09 15.75 -14.80
CA GLY A 122 5.27 16.09 -16.23
C GLY A 122 5.83 14.92 -17.05
N ILE A 123 5.49 13.67 -16.68
CA ILE A 123 5.93 12.43 -17.31
C ILE A 123 4.72 11.52 -17.56
N ASN A 124 4.91 10.42 -18.29
CA ASN A 124 3.88 9.42 -18.52
C ASN A 124 3.95 8.35 -17.41
N VAL A 125 2.94 8.30 -16.55
CA VAL A 125 2.76 7.27 -15.55
C VAL A 125 1.56 6.42 -15.91
N GLU A 126 1.79 5.14 -16.18
CA GLU A 126 0.73 4.17 -16.48
C GLU A 126 0.08 3.65 -15.18
N GLU A 127 -1.15 3.14 -15.30
CA GLU A 127 -1.88 2.61 -14.14
C GLU A 127 -1.13 1.44 -13.48
N GLU A 128 -0.48 0.60 -14.27
CA GLU A 128 0.30 -0.56 -13.84
C GLU A 128 1.53 -0.17 -13.00
N GLN A 129 1.98 1.07 -13.12
CA GLN A 129 3.09 1.60 -12.32
C GLN A 129 2.67 2.07 -10.92
N VAL A 130 1.38 2.04 -10.60
CA VAL A 130 0.87 2.50 -9.31
C VAL A 130 0.39 1.33 -8.47
N VAL A 131 0.99 1.14 -7.29
CA VAL A 131 0.58 0.17 -6.28
C VAL A 131 -0.03 0.95 -5.12
N MET A 132 -1.36 0.89 -5.00
CA MET A 132 -2.10 1.44 -3.87
C MET A 132 -2.12 0.41 -2.73
N SER A 133 -2.36 0.84 -1.49
CA SER A 133 -2.43 -0.09 -0.34
C SER A 133 -3.38 -1.27 -0.57
N HIS A 134 -4.47 -1.04 -1.27
CA HIS A 134 -5.49 -2.04 -1.58
C HIS A 134 -5.22 -2.89 -2.83
N SER A 135 -4.19 -2.57 -3.64
CA SER A 135 -3.93 -3.28 -4.90
C SER A 135 -3.75 -4.79 -4.73
N PRO A 136 -3.06 -5.28 -3.68
CA PRO A 136 -2.88 -6.71 -3.46
C PRO A 136 -4.18 -7.48 -3.14
N LEU A 137 -5.27 -6.80 -2.73
CA LEU A 137 -6.56 -7.45 -2.46
C LEU A 137 -7.14 -8.21 -3.67
N LYS A 138 -6.66 -7.92 -4.89
CA LYS A 138 -7.00 -8.70 -6.10
C LYS A 138 -6.63 -10.19 -5.99
N MET A 139 -5.67 -10.53 -5.15
CA MET A 139 -5.22 -11.90 -4.93
C MET A 139 -6.12 -12.66 -3.95
N PHE A 140 -6.92 -11.98 -3.14
CA PHE A 140 -7.79 -12.57 -2.12
C PHE A 140 -9.15 -12.99 -2.68
N ARG A 141 -9.13 -13.82 -3.74
CA ARG A 141 -10.32 -14.21 -4.53
C ARG A 141 -11.41 -14.89 -3.73
N GLN A 142 -11.05 -15.58 -2.64
CA GLN A 142 -11.98 -16.27 -1.74
C GLN A 142 -12.95 -15.33 -1.01
N PHE A 143 -12.69 -14.00 -1.04
CA PHE A 143 -13.57 -12.99 -0.46
C PHE A 143 -14.37 -12.20 -1.50
N HIS A 144 -14.11 -12.36 -2.82
CA HIS A 144 -14.70 -11.50 -3.84
C HIS A 144 -16.22 -11.65 -3.97
N ASP A 145 -16.76 -12.84 -3.71
CA ASP A 145 -18.20 -13.14 -3.79
C ASP A 145 -18.93 -13.02 -2.45
N LYS A 146 -18.21 -12.80 -1.35
CA LYS A 146 -18.77 -12.67 -0.01
C LYS A 146 -19.45 -11.33 0.19
N HIS A 147 -20.42 -11.27 1.11
CA HIS A 147 -21.01 -10.00 1.54
C HIS A 147 -20.05 -9.29 2.49
N ILE A 148 -19.43 -8.21 1.99
CA ILE A 148 -18.34 -7.51 2.66
C ILE A 148 -18.81 -6.16 3.19
N LEU A 149 -18.52 -5.88 4.46
CA LEU A 149 -18.59 -4.51 5.00
C LEU A 149 -17.28 -3.79 4.69
N ILE A 150 -17.39 -2.64 4.01
CA ILE A 150 -16.24 -1.83 3.62
C ILE A 150 -16.22 -0.49 4.35
N ASN A 151 -15.00 -0.05 4.73
CA ASN A 151 -14.76 1.24 5.37
C ASN A 151 -13.56 1.96 4.74
N GLY A 152 -13.61 3.30 4.70
CA GLY A 152 -12.53 4.14 4.18
C GLY A 152 -13.06 5.49 3.66
N GLN A 153 -12.20 6.18 2.91
CA GLN A 153 -12.51 7.47 2.27
C GLN A 153 -12.55 7.36 0.75
N GLY A 154 -13.17 8.33 0.11
CA GLY A 154 -13.23 8.41 -1.35
C GLY A 154 -14.23 7.43 -1.97
N PRO A 155 -14.04 7.01 -3.23
CA PRO A 155 -14.97 6.16 -3.97
C PRO A 155 -14.77 4.67 -3.61
N ILE A 156 -14.89 4.31 -2.32
CA ILE A 156 -14.54 2.96 -1.82
C ILE A 156 -15.35 1.84 -2.50
N LYS A 157 -16.60 2.09 -2.92
CA LYS A 157 -17.38 1.10 -3.67
C LYS A 157 -16.78 0.82 -5.05
N GLU A 158 -16.40 1.87 -5.77
CA GLU A 158 -15.74 1.74 -7.08
C GLU A 158 -14.38 1.04 -6.93
N ILE A 159 -13.63 1.36 -5.86
CA ILE A 159 -12.37 0.71 -5.54
C ILE A 159 -12.61 -0.78 -5.28
N ALA A 160 -13.57 -1.14 -4.43
CA ALA A 160 -13.92 -2.53 -4.12
C ALA A 160 -14.32 -3.31 -5.39
N GLN A 161 -15.18 -2.74 -6.24
CA GLN A 161 -15.60 -3.33 -7.51
C GLN A 161 -14.41 -3.52 -8.48
N ASN A 162 -13.51 -2.55 -8.56
CA ASN A 162 -12.33 -2.63 -9.42
C ASN A 162 -11.35 -3.72 -8.97
N ILE A 163 -11.31 -4.01 -7.66
CA ILE A 163 -10.54 -5.11 -7.10
C ILE A 163 -11.15 -6.48 -7.43
N GLY A 164 -12.49 -6.56 -7.49
CA GLY A 164 -13.22 -7.77 -7.79
C GLY A 164 -14.33 -8.11 -6.80
N PHE A 165 -14.53 -7.34 -5.73
CA PHE A 165 -15.63 -7.56 -4.78
C PHE A 165 -16.97 -7.24 -5.43
N THR A 166 -17.91 -8.19 -5.39
CA THR A 166 -19.21 -8.10 -6.06
C THR A 166 -20.34 -7.66 -5.15
N ASN A 167 -20.28 -8.01 -3.86
CA ASN A 167 -21.33 -7.77 -2.88
C ASN A 167 -20.79 -6.96 -1.69
N VAL A 168 -20.94 -5.63 -1.76
CA VAL A 168 -20.35 -4.72 -0.77
C VAL A 168 -21.37 -3.77 -0.17
N THR A 169 -21.29 -3.59 1.15
CA THR A 169 -22.01 -2.59 1.92
C THR A 169 -21.01 -1.65 2.59
N THR A 170 -21.20 -0.36 2.44
CA THR A 170 -20.36 0.62 3.19
C THR A 170 -20.89 0.80 4.61
N VAL A 171 -20.03 1.27 5.52
CA VAL A 171 -20.46 1.60 6.89
C VAL A 171 -21.55 2.67 6.90
N ASP A 172 -21.52 3.64 5.97
CA ASP A 172 -22.57 4.65 5.84
C ASP A 172 -23.92 4.05 5.40
N GLU A 173 -23.90 3.07 4.48
CA GLU A 173 -25.10 2.33 4.06
C GLU A 173 -25.63 1.46 5.20
N LEU A 174 -24.74 0.75 5.91
CA LEU A 174 -25.11 -0.01 7.10
C LEU A 174 -25.82 0.88 8.12
N CYS A 175 -25.27 2.07 8.38
CA CYS A 175 -25.89 3.06 9.25
C CYS A 175 -27.24 3.56 8.73
N ALA A 176 -27.43 3.63 7.41
CA ALA A 176 -28.73 3.99 6.82
C ALA A 176 -29.77 2.87 6.94
N PHE A 177 -29.35 1.59 6.91
CA PHE A 177 -30.22 0.44 7.18
C PHE A 177 -30.63 0.37 8.64
N PHE A 178 -29.72 0.68 9.56
CA PHE A 178 -29.90 0.58 11.01
C PHE A 178 -29.70 1.93 11.72
N PRO A 179 -30.53 2.93 11.46
CA PRO A 179 -30.28 4.32 11.89
C PRO A 179 -30.24 4.49 13.41
N PHE A 180 -30.85 3.59 14.19
CA PHE A 180 -30.85 3.64 15.65
C PHE A 180 -29.53 3.18 16.28
N LEU A 181 -28.64 2.51 15.51
CA LEU A 181 -27.31 2.13 15.98
C LEU A 181 -26.36 3.34 16.04
N ASP A 182 -26.63 4.41 15.27
CA ASP A 182 -25.89 5.68 15.37
C ASP A 182 -26.46 6.53 16.52
N VAL A 183 -25.96 6.28 17.72
CA VAL A 183 -26.44 6.94 18.94
C VAL A 183 -26.18 8.43 18.97
N MET A 184 -25.08 8.88 18.32
CA MET A 184 -24.64 10.28 18.37
C MET A 184 -25.37 11.18 17.38
N ASP A 185 -25.85 10.65 16.24
CA ASP A 185 -26.65 11.42 15.30
C ASP A 185 -28.16 11.38 15.66
N HIS A 186 -28.57 12.34 16.49
CA HIS A 186 -29.97 12.45 16.91
C HIS A 186 -30.99 12.65 15.77
N LYS A 187 -30.57 13.16 14.62
CA LYS A 187 -31.43 13.30 13.44
C LYS A 187 -31.65 11.96 12.78
N ARG A 188 -30.58 11.21 12.59
CA ARG A 188 -30.61 9.88 11.98
C ARG A 188 -31.37 8.89 12.82
N ARG A 189 -31.20 8.88 14.14
CA ARG A 189 -31.95 8.03 15.11
C ARG A 189 -33.47 8.19 15.05
N ARG A 190 -33.96 9.32 14.57
CA ARG A 190 -35.42 9.57 14.43
C ARG A 190 -35.97 9.06 13.09
N ALA A 191 -35.12 8.58 12.19
CA ALA A 191 -35.59 7.96 10.97
C ALA A 191 -36.34 6.66 11.29
N PRO A 192 -37.43 6.35 10.57
CA PRO A 192 -38.11 5.06 10.74
C PRO A 192 -37.14 3.92 10.37
N PRO A 193 -37.27 2.75 11.03
CA PRO A 193 -36.51 1.56 10.64
C PRO A 193 -36.70 1.26 9.16
N CYS A 194 -35.65 0.75 8.52
CA CYS A 194 -35.74 0.30 7.15
C CYS A 194 -36.67 -0.93 7.07
N ALA A 195 -37.59 -0.96 6.09
CA ALA A 195 -38.47 -2.10 5.89
C ALA A 195 -37.76 -3.45 5.61
N PHE A 196 -36.47 -3.40 5.28
CA PHE A 196 -35.64 -4.57 5.01
C PHE A 196 -34.71 -4.95 6.17
N GLU A 197 -34.83 -4.33 7.34
CA GLU A 197 -33.96 -4.59 8.49
C GLU A 197 -33.95 -6.07 8.89
N ASP A 198 -35.12 -6.74 8.91
CA ASP A 198 -35.25 -8.15 9.25
C ASP A 198 -34.66 -9.09 8.19
N TYR A 199 -34.43 -8.60 6.96
CA TYR A 199 -33.93 -9.36 5.81
C TYR A 199 -32.50 -8.97 5.42
N PHE A 200 -31.84 -8.14 6.23
CA PHE A 200 -30.46 -7.75 5.92
C PHE A 200 -29.54 -8.98 5.96
N PRO A 201 -28.85 -9.27 4.86
CA PRO A 201 -27.97 -10.44 4.79
C PRO A 201 -26.78 -10.26 5.73
N PRO A 202 -26.36 -11.33 6.43
CA PRO A 202 -25.20 -11.24 7.32
C PRO A 202 -23.97 -10.78 6.57
N ILE A 203 -23.15 -9.95 7.22
CA ILE A 203 -21.82 -9.59 6.78
C ILE A 203 -20.91 -10.81 7.00
N GLU A 204 -20.10 -11.18 6.00
CA GLU A 204 -19.24 -12.36 6.04
C GLU A 204 -17.76 -12.01 6.25
N ALA A 205 -17.35 -10.77 5.93
CA ALA A 205 -16.00 -10.28 6.20
C ALA A 205 -15.97 -8.74 6.18
N LEU A 206 -14.89 -8.16 6.69
CA LEU A 206 -14.64 -6.73 6.69
C LEU A 206 -13.43 -6.40 5.82
N VAL A 207 -13.52 -5.29 5.06
CA VAL A 207 -12.37 -4.72 4.34
C VAL A 207 -12.23 -3.25 4.71
N LEU A 208 -11.13 -2.93 5.37
CA LEU A 208 -10.81 -1.59 5.84
C LEU A 208 -9.76 -0.98 4.89
N PHE A 209 -10.23 -0.15 3.94
CA PHE A 209 -9.37 0.49 2.93
C PHE A 209 -8.52 1.63 3.48
N GLY A 210 -9.01 2.27 4.54
CA GLY A 210 -8.36 3.41 5.18
C GLY A 210 -9.19 3.97 6.33
N GLU A 211 -8.65 4.98 7.01
CA GLU A 211 -9.35 5.67 8.08
C GLU A 211 -10.62 6.38 7.55
N PRO A 212 -11.74 6.33 8.28
CA PRO A 212 -12.92 7.11 7.95
C PRO A 212 -12.71 8.59 8.33
N VAL A 213 -13.50 9.49 7.73
CA VAL A 213 -13.47 10.93 8.06
C VAL A 213 -13.87 11.18 9.52
N LYS A 214 -14.87 10.43 10.01
CA LYS A 214 -15.30 10.43 11.40
C LYS A 214 -15.10 9.02 11.95
N TRP A 215 -14.56 8.88 13.14
CA TRP A 215 -14.16 7.58 13.68
C TRP A 215 -15.23 6.92 14.56
N GLU A 216 -15.98 7.72 15.29
CA GLU A 216 -16.88 7.22 16.35
C GLU A 216 -17.91 6.24 15.79
N MET A 217 -18.73 6.64 14.82
CA MET A 217 -19.78 5.80 14.23
C MET A 217 -19.20 4.56 13.52
N PRO A 218 -18.18 4.66 12.66
CA PRO A 218 -17.56 3.48 12.07
C PRO A 218 -16.96 2.50 13.08
N LEU A 219 -16.30 2.98 14.13
CA LEU A 219 -15.80 2.11 15.20
C LEU A 219 -16.93 1.32 15.84
N GLN A 220 -18.02 2.00 16.22
CA GLN A 220 -19.18 1.36 16.84
C GLN A 220 -19.78 0.28 15.94
N LEU A 221 -20.11 0.62 14.69
CA LEU A 221 -20.79 -0.32 13.77
C LEU A 221 -19.89 -1.49 13.35
N ILE A 222 -18.59 -1.28 13.17
CA ILE A 222 -17.66 -2.36 12.87
C ILE A 222 -17.57 -3.33 14.04
N LEU A 223 -17.51 -2.81 15.27
CA LEU A 223 -17.47 -3.64 16.46
C LEU A 223 -18.78 -4.39 16.68
N ASP A 224 -19.93 -3.76 16.44
CA ASP A 224 -21.25 -4.40 16.51
C ASP A 224 -21.32 -5.60 15.55
N VAL A 225 -20.86 -5.44 14.31
CA VAL A 225 -20.81 -6.51 13.31
C VAL A 225 -19.90 -7.66 13.75
N LEU A 226 -18.71 -7.34 14.29
CA LEU A 226 -17.74 -8.35 14.77
C LEU A 226 -18.26 -9.12 15.97
N MET A 227 -18.95 -8.44 16.90
CA MET A 227 -19.49 -9.05 18.12
C MET A 227 -20.77 -9.86 17.88
N ALA A 228 -21.50 -9.56 16.81
CA ALA A 228 -22.79 -10.17 16.49
C ALA A 228 -22.72 -11.12 15.27
N ASP A 229 -21.55 -11.62 14.93
CA ASP A 229 -21.33 -12.57 13.82
C ASP A 229 -21.97 -12.11 12.49
N GLY A 230 -21.70 -10.87 12.12
CA GLY A 230 -22.17 -10.28 10.85
C GLY A 230 -23.62 -9.75 10.89
N LYS A 231 -24.31 -9.82 12.01
CA LYS A 231 -25.69 -9.37 12.17
C LYS A 231 -25.76 -8.13 13.06
N PRO A 232 -25.60 -6.92 12.53
CA PRO A 232 -25.35 -5.70 13.31
C PRO A 232 -26.44 -5.37 14.32
N ASN A 233 -27.66 -5.88 14.13
CA ASN A 233 -28.79 -5.65 15.01
C ASN A 233 -29.07 -6.84 15.96
N ALA A 234 -28.26 -7.89 15.95
CA ALA A 234 -28.46 -9.04 16.83
C ALA A 234 -27.77 -8.81 18.18
N PRO A 235 -28.41 -9.23 19.31
CA PRO A 235 -27.75 -9.18 20.60
C PRO A 235 -26.53 -10.13 20.59
N PRO A 236 -25.39 -9.75 21.16
CA PRO A 236 -24.22 -10.61 21.24
C PRO A 236 -24.38 -11.68 22.31
N ASN A 237 -25.21 -12.69 22.04
CA ASN A 237 -25.52 -13.77 23.01
C ASN A 237 -24.28 -14.65 23.30
N ASN A 238 -23.48 -14.92 22.28
CA ASN A 238 -22.19 -15.59 22.39
C ASN A 238 -21.23 -14.85 21.47
N LEU A 239 -20.19 -14.24 22.04
CA LEU A 239 -19.16 -13.57 21.24
C LEU A 239 -18.46 -14.59 20.34
N PRO A 240 -18.56 -14.47 19.00
CA PRO A 240 -17.88 -15.37 18.09
C PRO A 240 -16.37 -15.22 18.24
N TYR A 241 -15.65 -16.35 18.28
CA TYR A 241 -14.18 -16.36 18.25
C TYR A 241 -13.65 -17.67 17.68
N PRO A 242 -12.87 -17.63 16.60
CA PRO A 242 -12.45 -16.41 15.91
C PRO A 242 -13.64 -15.59 15.38
N HIS A 243 -13.50 -14.27 15.40
CA HIS A 243 -14.49 -13.38 14.80
C HIS A 243 -14.43 -13.43 13.27
N LEU A 244 -15.33 -12.71 12.59
CA LEU A 244 -15.32 -12.57 11.14
C LEU A 244 -13.95 -12.15 10.58
N PRO A 245 -13.58 -12.60 9.37
CA PRO A 245 -12.36 -12.18 8.71
C PRO A 245 -12.27 -10.66 8.58
N VAL A 246 -11.11 -10.10 8.92
CA VAL A 246 -10.82 -8.67 8.78
C VAL A 246 -9.59 -8.50 7.90
N LEU A 247 -9.75 -7.83 6.77
CA LEU A 247 -8.71 -7.43 5.85
C LEU A 247 -8.50 -5.93 6.02
N ALA A 248 -7.31 -5.49 6.41
CA ALA A 248 -7.03 -4.06 6.60
C ALA A 248 -5.86 -3.61 5.73
N CYS A 249 -6.01 -2.43 5.13
CA CYS A 249 -5.01 -1.79 4.29
C CYS A 249 -4.41 -0.60 5.02
N ASN A 250 -3.12 -0.33 4.80
CA ASN A 250 -2.41 0.81 5.36
C ASN A 250 -2.27 0.79 6.89
N MET A 251 -1.10 0.41 7.35
CA MET A 251 -0.75 0.33 8.78
C MET A 251 -0.02 1.58 9.29
N ASP A 252 0.06 2.65 8.49
CA ASP A 252 0.75 3.88 8.90
C ASP A 252 0.06 4.50 10.10
N LEU A 253 0.79 4.70 11.19
CA LEU A 253 0.33 5.54 12.30
C LEU A 253 0.36 7.00 11.93
N LEU A 254 1.44 7.41 11.26
CA LEU A 254 1.72 8.79 10.89
C LEU A 254 2.09 8.87 9.42
N TRP A 255 1.65 9.94 8.76
CA TRP A 255 2.04 10.28 7.40
C TRP A 255 2.21 11.78 7.24
N MET A 256 2.96 12.23 6.23
CA MET A 256 3.31 13.62 6.05
C MET A 256 2.43 14.32 5.02
N ALA A 257 1.59 15.25 5.51
CA ALA A 257 0.79 16.16 4.70
C ALA A 257 1.40 17.56 4.65
N GLU A 258 0.60 18.58 4.34
CA GLU A 258 1.05 19.99 4.28
C GLU A 258 1.40 20.58 5.64
N ALA A 259 0.85 20.02 6.72
CA ALA A 259 1.13 20.49 8.07
C ALA A 259 2.63 20.28 8.43
N PRO A 260 3.20 21.13 9.29
CA PRO A 260 4.60 20.96 9.71
C PRO A 260 4.84 19.69 10.53
N THR A 261 3.80 19.14 11.17
CA THR A 261 3.85 17.90 11.94
C THR A 261 3.07 16.78 11.24
N PRO A 262 3.49 15.51 11.35
CA PRO A 262 2.76 14.38 10.79
C PRO A 262 1.31 14.30 11.27
N ARG A 263 0.46 13.69 10.45
CA ARG A 263 -0.97 13.47 10.72
C ARG A 263 -1.22 12.00 11.02
N PHE A 264 -2.32 11.69 11.69
CA PHE A 264 -2.74 10.33 11.94
C PHE A 264 -3.07 9.61 10.62
N GLY A 265 -2.55 8.41 10.48
CA GLY A 265 -2.90 7.49 9.42
C GLY A 265 -3.90 6.44 9.87
N HIS A 266 -4.20 5.50 8.98
CA HIS A 266 -5.14 4.42 9.22
C HIS A 266 -4.73 3.52 10.39
N GLY A 267 -3.42 3.31 10.60
CA GLY A 267 -2.92 2.56 11.76
C GLY A 267 -3.40 3.08 13.10
N CYS A 268 -3.62 4.40 13.25
CA CYS A 268 -4.22 4.95 14.46
C CYS A 268 -5.70 4.53 14.64
N PHE A 269 -6.46 4.44 13.55
CA PHE A 269 -7.83 3.94 13.59
C PHE A 269 -7.87 2.45 13.95
N LEU A 270 -6.99 1.64 13.35
CA LEU A 270 -6.85 0.21 13.68
C LEU A 270 -6.49 0.00 15.15
N LEU A 271 -5.52 0.73 15.66
CA LEU A 271 -5.12 0.68 17.07
C LEU A 271 -6.27 1.04 18.02
N ALA A 272 -7.07 2.06 17.68
CA ALA A 272 -8.25 2.43 18.44
C ALA A 272 -9.29 1.30 18.43
N MET A 273 -9.55 0.69 17.28
CA MET A 273 -10.48 -0.42 17.10
C MET A 273 -10.05 -1.65 17.91
N GLU A 274 -8.78 -2.04 17.83
CA GLU A 274 -8.21 -3.15 18.60
C GLU A 274 -8.33 -2.93 20.10
N SER A 275 -7.95 -1.73 20.57
CA SER A 275 -7.98 -1.38 21.98
C SER A 275 -9.40 -1.42 22.55
N VAL A 276 -10.37 -0.90 21.79
CA VAL A 276 -11.79 -0.91 22.20
C VAL A 276 -12.35 -2.33 22.16
N TYR A 277 -12.08 -3.10 21.08
CA TYR A 277 -12.50 -4.49 20.96
C TYR A 277 -11.98 -5.34 22.13
N GLN A 278 -10.70 -5.27 22.41
CA GLN A 278 -10.06 -6.00 23.50
C GLN A 278 -10.65 -5.60 24.86
N LYS A 279 -10.90 -4.30 25.07
CA LYS A 279 -11.45 -3.80 26.33
C LYS A 279 -12.88 -4.27 26.59
N ILE A 280 -13.71 -4.35 25.53
CA ILE A 280 -15.10 -4.77 25.62
C ILE A 280 -15.22 -6.31 25.73
N THR A 281 -14.47 -7.04 24.90
CA THR A 281 -14.63 -8.49 24.74
C THR A 281 -13.68 -9.31 25.62
N GLY A 282 -12.59 -8.71 26.10
CA GLY A 282 -11.46 -9.42 26.74
C GLY A 282 -10.62 -10.26 25.76
N ARG A 283 -10.84 -10.14 24.45
CA ARG A 283 -10.20 -10.93 23.40
C ARG A 283 -9.42 -10.04 22.46
N GLU A 284 -8.38 -10.57 21.87
CA GLU A 284 -7.57 -9.90 20.86
C GLU A 284 -8.32 -9.86 19.52
N LEU A 285 -8.31 -8.72 18.83
CA LEU A 285 -8.76 -8.60 17.45
C LEU A 285 -7.66 -9.13 16.52
N LYS A 286 -8.01 -10.06 15.64
CA LYS A 286 -7.07 -10.68 14.70
C LYS A 286 -7.38 -10.28 13.27
N TYR A 287 -6.35 -9.91 12.52
CA TYR A 287 -6.49 -9.65 11.09
C TYR A 287 -6.24 -10.92 10.30
N THR A 288 -7.09 -11.17 9.32
CA THR A 288 -6.86 -12.22 8.32
C THR A 288 -5.71 -11.83 7.39
N ALA A 289 -5.61 -10.53 7.07
CA ALA A 289 -4.45 -9.97 6.41
C ALA A 289 -4.31 -8.47 6.71
N LEU A 290 -3.06 -8.04 6.89
CA LEU A 290 -2.65 -6.65 6.93
C LEU A 290 -1.89 -6.35 5.63
N ILE A 291 -2.37 -5.39 4.85
CA ILE A 291 -1.94 -5.13 3.48
C ILE A 291 -1.48 -3.67 3.37
N GLY A 292 -0.51 -3.41 2.53
CA GLY A 292 0.19 -2.13 2.46
C GLY A 292 1.59 -2.27 3.09
N LYS A 293 2.46 -1.27 2.90
CA LYS A 293 3.78 -1.25 3.53
C LYS A 293 3.62 -1.27 5.06
N PRO A 294 4.40 -2.06 5.81
CA PRO A 294 5.55 -2.87 5.41
C PRO A 294 5.25 -4.34 5.07
N SER A 295 4.00 -4.74 4.82
CA SER A 295 3.63 -6.13 4.54
C SER A 295 4.36 -6.70 3.33
N GLU A 296 4.90 -7.91 3.45
CA GLU A 296 5.58 -8.64 2.38
C GLU A 296 4.71 -8.80 1.13
N ILE A 297 3.39 -8.99 1.30
CA ILE A 297 2.43 -9.13 0.18
C ILE A 297 2.53 -7.94 -0.78
N THR A 298 2.70 -6.73 -0.24
CA THR A 298 2.82 -5.51 -1.04
C THR A 298 4.10 -5.52 -1.87
N TYR A 299 5.21 -5.97 -1.30
CA TYR A 299 6.50 -6.03 -2.00
C TYR A 299 6.53 -7.17 -3.04
N HIS A 300 5.94 -8.32 -2.75
CA HIS A 300 5.77 -9.40 -3.74
C HIS A 300 4.96 -8.93 -4.94
N HIS A 301 3.84 -8.23 -4.69
CA HIS A 301 3.02 -7.68 -5.76
C HIS A 301 3.78 -6.60 -6.56
N ALA A 302 4.53 -5.73 -5.89
CA ALA A 302 5.34 -4.70 -6.54
C ALA A 302 6.49 -5.31 -7.36
N ASP A 303 7.20 -6.31 -6.83
CA ASP A 303 8.26 -7.01 -7.54
C ASP A 303 7.74 -7.66 -8.84
N TYR A 304 6.60 -8.34 -8.77
CA TYR A 304 5.94 -8.89 -9.96
C TYR A 304 5.66 -7.82 -11.04
N LEU A 305 5.04 -6.69 -10.65
CA LEU A 305 4.74 -5.60 -11.60
C LEU A 305 6.00 -4.95 -12.15
N LEU A 306 7.05 -4.80 -11.32
CA LEU A 306 8.32 -4.23 -11.73
C LEU A 306 9.00 -5.09 -12.80
N HIS A 307 8.95 -6.42 -12.66
CA HIS A 307 9.42 -7.35 -13.67
C HIS A 307 8.61 -7.30 -14.97
N GLN A 308 7.29 -7.10 -14.89
CA GLN A 308 6.45 -6.91 -16.09
C GLN A 308 6.89 -5.64 -16.86
N GLN A 309 7.15 -4.55 -16.14
CA GLN A 309 7.64 -3.32 -16.74
C GLN A 309 9.06 -3.50 -17.34
N ALA A 310 9.96 -4.18 -16.63
CA ALA A 310 11.29 -4.51 -17.13
C ALA A 310 11.21 -5.25 -18.47
N LYS A 311 10.32 -6.23 -18.58
CA LYS A 311 10.08 -6.98 -19.82
C LYS A 311 9.59 -6.07 -20.95
N GLN A 312 8.67 -5.13 -20.67
CA GLN A 312 8.19 -4.15 -21.66
C GLN A 312 9.33 -3.24 -22.15
N LEU A 313 10.25 -2.87 -21.26
CA LEU A 313 11.45 -2.08 -21.58
C LEU A 313 12.56 -2.91 -22.27
N GLY A 314 12.35 -4.23 -22.43
CA GLY A 314 13.35 -5.15 -23.00
C GLY A 314 14.58 -5.35 -22.09
N ILE A 315 14.36 -5.29 -20.77
CA ILE A 315 15.36 -5.58 -19.72
C ILE A 315 15.16 -7.02 -19.26
N ASP A 316 16.24 -7.79 -19.24
CA ASP A 316 16.23 -9.21 -18.87
C ASP A 316 16.29 -9.38 -17.35
N GLY A 317 15.11 -9.21 -16.72
CA GLY A 317 14.92 -9.36 -15.29
C GLY A 317 15.48 -8.21 -14.45
N ILE A 318 15.18 -8.23 -13.16
CA ILE A 318 15.64 -7.27 -12.16
C ILE A 318 16.50 -8.01 -11.13
N GLN A 319 17.67 -7.49 -10.88
CA GLN A 319 18.61 -8.04 -9.91
C GLN A 319 18.48 -7.33 -8.56
N THR A 320 18.37 -5.99 -8.60
CA THR A 320 18.29 -5.18 -7.39
C THR A 320 17.08 -4.24 -7.44
N ILE A 321 16.30 -4.21 -6.38
CA ILE A 321 15.22 -3.25 -6.16
C ILE A 321 15.68 -2.18 -5.18
N TYR A 322 15.46 -0.91 -5.52
CA TYR A 322 15.71 0.23 -4.65
C TYR A 322 14.40 0.80 -4.12
N CYS A 323 14.16 0.65 -2.81
CA CYS A 323 12.98 1.16 -2.12
C CYS A 323 13.28 2.53 -1.54
N ILE A 324 12.61 3.57 -2.05
CA ILE A 324 12.82 4.96 -1.64
C ILE A 324 11.57 5.43 -0.89
N GLY A 325 11.76 5.82 0.38
CA GLY A 325 10.66 6.25 1.24
C GLY A 325 11.12 7.24 2.32
N ASP A 326 10.16 7.83 3.02
CA ASP A 326 10.39 8.82 4.08
C ASP A 326 10.10 8.28 5.48
N ASN A 327 9.51 7.09 5.58
CA ASN A 327 9.05 6.52 6.84
C ASN A 327 9.84 5.25 7.21
N PRO A 328 10.66 5.29 8.30
CA PRO A 328 11.40 4.14 8.78
C PRO A 328 10.53 2.94 9.18
N GLU A 329 9.28 3.18 9.62
CA GLU A 329 8.37 2.15 10.13
C GLU A 329 7.70 1.35 9.01
N THR A 330 7.60 1.88 7.80
CA THR A 330 6.87 1.27 6.69
C THR A 330 7.75 1.07 5.48
N ASP A 331 8.33 2.12 4.90
CA ASP A 331 9.12 2.03 3.68
C ASP A 331 10.42 1.27 3.89
N ILE A 332 11.18 1.71 4.90
CA ILE A 332 12.51 1.16 5.19
C ILE A 332 12.37 -0.24 5.78
N TYR A 333 11.49 -0.36 6.78
CA TYR A 333 11.22 -1.65 7.40
C TYR A 333 10.78 -2.69 6.38
N GLY A 334 9.80 -2.36 5.53
CA GLY A 334 9.25 -3.27 4.53
C GLY A 334 10.27 -3.64 3.45
N GLY A 335 11.06 -2.68 2.95
CA GLY A 335 12.14 -2.95 2.00
C GLY A 335 13.20 -3.87 2.59
N ASN A 336 13.58 -3.68 3.85
CA ASN A 336 14.55 -4.52 4.54
C ASN A 336 13.99 -5.92 4.86
N LEU A 337 12.72 -6.01 5.27
CA LEU A 337 12.03 -7.29 5.49
C LEU A 337 11.99 -8.09 4.19
N TYR A 338 11.59 -7.46 3.09
CA TYR A 338 11.58 -8.09 1.77
C TYR A 338 12.99 -8.54 1.33
N ASN A 339 14.04 -7.77 1.65
CA ASN A 339 15.42 -8.17 1.39
C ASN A 339 15.83 -9.42 2.18
N GLN A 340 15.41 -9.56 3.44
CA GLN A 340 15.64 -10.79 4.21
C GLN A 340 14.97 -12.00 3.55
N TYR A 341 13.71 -11.84 3.14
CA TYR A 341 12.98 -12.87 2.37
C TYR A 341 13.75 -13.26 1.10
N LEU A 342 14.18 -12.31 0.27
CA LEU A 342 14.92 -12.56 -0.97
C LEU A 342 16.22 -13.34 -0.71
N ARG A 343 16.97 -12.97 0.32
CA ARG A 343 18.20 -13.66 0.73
C ARG A 343 17.92 -15.09 1.15
N LYS A 344 16.92 -15.33 1.99
CA LYS A 344 16.52 -16.69 2.43
C LYS A 344 16.12 -17.54 1.24
N ARG A 345 15.29 -17.04 0.35
CA ARG A 345 14.88 -17.71 -0.89
C ARG A 345 16.07 -18.07 -1.79
N ASN A 346 16.99 -17.12 -2.00
CA ASN A 346 18.15 -17.35 -2.87
C ASN A 346 19.12 -18.40 -2.29
N LEU A 347 19.32 -18.42 -0.97
CA LEU A 347 20.10 -19.46 -0.30
C LEU A 347 19.45 -20.86 -0.44
N GLN A 348 18.14 -20.98 -0.28
CA GLN A 348 17.42 -22.22 -0.48
C GLN A 348 17.55 -22.78 -1.91
N ARG A 349 17.49 -21.89 -2.93
CA ARG A 349 17.71 -22.26 -4.33
C ARG A 349 19.12 -22.73 -4.62
N GLN A 350 20.12 -22.05 -4.06
CA GLN A 350 21.52 -22.49 -4.20
C GLN A 350 21.73 -23.89 -3.60
N GLN A 351 21.12 -24.19 -2.46
CA GLN A 351 21.18 -25.50 -1.83
C GLN A 351 20.46 -26.58 -2.66
N GLN A 352 19.31 -26.26 -3.26
CA GLN A 352 18.58 -27.17 -4.14
C GLN A 352 19.34 -27.47 -5.43
N ASN A 353 19.99 -26.48 -6.02
CA ASN A 353 20.78 -26.63 -7.24
C ASN A 353 22.12 -27.36 -7.01
N SER A 354 22.64 -27.34 -5.79
CA SER A 354 23.87 -28.04 -5.40
C SER A 354 23.63 -29.48 -4.90
N ALA A 355 22.35 -29.88 -4.67
CA ALA A 355 22.03 -31.23 -4.26
C ALA A 355 22.11 -32.22 -5.45
N PRO A 356 22.71 -33.43 -5.30
CA PRO A 356 22.76 -34.39 -6.38
C PRO A 356 21.36 -34.83 -6.80
N VAL A 357 21.14 -34.93 -8.11
CA VAL A 357 19.86 -35.18 -8.80
C VAL A 357 19.03 -36.35 -8.22
N SER A 358 19.65 -37.29 -7.50
CA SER A 358 18.98 -38.42 -6.87
C SER A 358 18.11 -38.06 -5.65
N GLN A 359 18.31 -36.89 -5.03
CA GLN A 359 17.50 -36.45 -3.86
C GLN A 359 16.35 -35.51 -4.23
N SER A 360 16.43 -34.80 -5.35
CA SER A 360 15.40 -33.83 -5.76
C SER A 360 14.07 -34.46 -6.16
N THR A 361 14.08 -35.68 -6.70
CA THR A 361 12.87 -36.45 -7.08
C THR A 361 12.14 -37.01 -5.87
N SER A 362 12.86 -37.34 -4.79
CA SER A 362 12.29 -37.87 -3.55
C SER A 362 11.57 -36.79 -2.72
N ILE A 363 12.09 -35.56 -2.69
CA ILE A 363 11.50 -34.42 -1.94
C ILE A 363 10.24 -33.91 -2.65
N LYS A 364 10.27 -33.77 -3.99
CA LYS A 364 9.07 -33.38 -4.77
C LYS A 364 7.97 -34.48 -4.68
N LYS A 365 8.32 -35.77 -4.53
CA LYS A 365 7.36 -36.82 -4.36
C LYS A 365 6.79 -36.86 -2.93
N LYS A 366 7.56 -36.54 -1.89
CA LYS A 366 7.08 -36.39 -0.50
C LYS A 366 6.15 -35.19 -0.32
N LEU A 367 6.45 -34.06 -0.93
CA LEU A 367 5.57 -32.86 -0.91
C LEU A 367 4.25 -33.10 -1.67
N ARG A 368 4.28 -33.81 -2.81
CA ARG A 368 3.05 -34.21 -3.53
C ARG A 368 2.22 -35.29 -2.81
N MET A 369 2.83 -36.16 -2.05
CA MET A 369 2.10 -37.18 -1.26
C MET A 369 1.47 -36.59 0.00
N ALA A 370 2.04 -35.56 0.60
CA ALA A 370 1.44 -34.87 1.74
C ALA A 370 0.20 -34.00 1.37
N GLN A 371 -0.03 -33.76 0.08
CA GLN A 371 -1.21 -33.05 -0.42
C GLN A 371 -2.38 -33.96 -0.87
N VAL A 372 -2.23 -35.27 -0.84
CA VAL A 372 -3.23 -36.22 -1.39
C VAL A 372 -3.91 -37.06 -0.30
N ASP A 373 -3.39 -37.10 0.92
CA ASP A 373 -3.94 -37.97 2.00
C ASP A 373 -4.91 -37.21 2.92
N GLY A 374 -5.82 -36.43 2.32
CA GLY A 374 -6.97 -35.82 2.97
C GLY A 374 -8.28 -36.58 2.62
N GLU A 375 -8.31 -37.89 2.68
CA GLU A 375 -9.56 -38.65 2.55
C GLU A 375 -10.15 -39.00 3.92
N TYR A 376 -11.40 -38.65 4.07
CA TYR A 376 -12.35 -38.99 5.12
C TYR A 376 -12.27 -40.45 5.58
N ILE A 377 -12.19 -40.65 6.90
CA ILE A 377 -12.63 -41.88 7.53
C ILE A 377 -13.68 -41.53 8.59
N SER A 378 -14.84 -42.10 8.39
CA SER A 378 -16.04 -42.06 9.21
C SER A 378 -15.85 -42.80 10.54
N ASP A 379 -16.61 -42.29 11.48
CA ASP A 379 -17.02 -42.80 12.78
C ASP A 379 -16.92 -44.31 12.99
N ASP A 380 -16.24 -44.72 14.06
CA ASP A 380 -16.66 -45.81 14.92
C ASP A 380 -16.15 -45.58 16.35
N GLU A 381 -17.12 -45.51 17.27
CA GLU A 381 -16.94 -45.40 18.71
C GLU A 381 -16.36 -46.68 19.28
N GLU A 382 -15.21 -46.62 19.93
CA GLU A 382 -14.84 -47.63 20.96
C GLU A 382 -14.36 -46.96 22.25
N GLU A 383 -15.14 -47.11 23.31
CA GLU A 383 -14.79 -46.82 24.69
C GLU A 383 -13.59 -47.63 25.16
N LEU A 384 -12.58 -46.97 25.73
CA LEU A 384 -11.56 -47.64 26.57
C LEU A 384 -11.38 -46.91 27.91
N PRO A 385 -11.04 -47.67 28.96
CA PRO A 385 -11.31 -47.30 30.35
C PRO A 385 -10.25 -46.39 30.99
N ALA A 386 -10.67 -45.67 32.03
CA ALA A 386 -9.89 -44.84 32.90
C ALA A 386 -8.70 -45.57 33.54
N ALA A 387 -7.50 -44.97 33.41
CA ALA A 387 -6.33 -45.35 34.21
C ALA A 387 -5.59 -44.14 34.74
N ASP A 388 -5.62 -44.05 36.02
CA ASP A 388 -4.68 -43.60 37.05
C ASP A 388 -3.66 -42.47 36.75
N MET A 389 -3.76 -41.46 37.58
CA MET A 389 -2.93 -40.27 37.66
C MET A 389 -1.58 -40.58 38.33
N GLY A 390 -0.53 -40.63 37.55
CA GLY A 390 0.85 -40.63 38.05
C GLY A 390 1.58 -39.34 37.64
N HIS A 391 1.96 -38.53 38.58
CA HIS A 391 2.82 -37.35 38.38
C HIS A 391 4.19 -37.78 37.83
N ALA A 392 4.56 -37.34 36.66
CA ALA A 392 5.92 -37.40 36.13
C ALA A 392 6.56 -36.00 36.18
N PRO A 393 7.86 -35.90 36.48
CA PRO A 393 8.55 -34.59 36.65
C PRO A 393 8.76 -33.93 35.29
N VAL A 394 8.56 -32.62 35.28
CA VAL A 394 8.88 -31.73 34.16
C VAL A 394 10.40 -31.71 33.97
N ILE A 395 10.89 -32.28 32.90
CA ILE A 395 12.25 -32.09 32.42
C ILE A 395 12.22 -30.86 31.53
N GLU A 396 12.76 -29.75 32.04
CA GLU A 396 13.08 -28.58 31.22
C GLU A 396 14.22 -28.99 30.27
N SER A 397 13.92 -29.08 28.97
CA SER A 397 14.93 -29.12 27.92
C SER A 397 15.56 -27.72 27.77
N PRO A 398 16.88 -27.61 27.54
CA PRO A 398 17.49 -26.33 27.24
C PRO A 398 16.88 -25.75 25.96
N MET A 399 16.41 -24.50 26.03
CA MET A 399 16.02 -23.74 24.85
C MET A 399 17.25 -23.52 23.99
N ASP A 400 17.22 -23.97 22.75
CA ASP A 400 18.21 -23.60 21.74
C ASP A 400 18.04 -22.10 21.45
N GLU A 401 19.03 -21.30 21.84
CA GLU A 401 19.04 -19.82 21.76
C GLU A 401 19.17 -19.28 20.32
N ASP A 402 19.13 -20.11 19.28
CA ASP A 402 19.38 -19.76 17.88
C ASP A 402 18.16 -19.85 16.94
N GLU A 403 16.94 -20.07 17.42
CA GLU A 403 15.74 -19.97 16.57
C GLU A 403 15.30 -18.51 16.49
N GLU A 404 15.60 -17.87 15.34
CA GLU A 404 15.00 -16.58 14.97
C GLU A 404 13.46 -16.70 15.01
N PRO A 405 12.74 -15.73 15.62
CA PRO A 405 11.28 -15.80 15.74
C PRO A 405 10.65 -15.92 14.36
N GLU A 406 9.96 -17.01 14.12
CA GLU A 406 9.21 -17.25 12.88
C GLU A 406 8.13 -16.18 12.73
N VAL A 407 8.14 -15.52 11.58
CA VAL A 407 7.11 -14.52 11.22
C VAL A 407 5.77 -15.23 11.10
N VAL A 408 4.88 -15.00 12.03
CA VAL A 408 3.52 -15.57 12.00
C VAL A 408 2.68 -14.75 11.01
N VAL A 409 2.82 -15.04 9.73
CA VAL A 409 1.89 -14.56 8.71
C VAL A 409 0.61 -15.40 8.85
N GLY A 410 -0.56 -14.77 8.94
CA GLY A 410 -1.83 -15.52 8.99
C GLY A 410 -1.95 -16.48 7.81
N ASP A 411 -2.55 -17.65 8.01
CA ASP A 411 -2.59 -18.75 7.00
C ASP A 411 -3.04 -18.26 5.62
N VAL A 412 -4.03 -17.39 5.55
CA VAL A 412 -4.54 -16.83 4.28
C VAL A 412 -3.51 -15.91 3.61
N ALA A 413 -2.83 -15.07 4.40
CA ALA A 413 -1.79 -14.19 3.88
C ALA A 413 -0.59 -15.00 3.37
N ARG A 414 -0.24 -16.09 4.06
CA ARG A 414 0.81 -17.03 3.65
C ARG A 414 0.47 -17.74 2.33
N GLU A 415 -0.77 -18.19 2.17
CA GLU A 415 -1.23 -18.80 0.92
C GLU A 415 -1.15 -17.84 -0.27
N VAL A 416 -1.54 -16.56 -0.07
CA VAL A 416 -1.44 -15.51 -1.08
C VAL A 416 0.01 -15.24 -1.45
N VAL A 417 0.93 -15.18 -0.48
CA VAL A 417 2.37 -15.02 -0.73
C VAL A 417 2.91 -16.20 -1.54
N LEU A 418 2.61 -17.43 -1.13
CA LEU A 418 3.05 -18.63 -1.85
C LEU A 418 2.56 -18.66 -3.30
N SER A 419 1.29 -18.30 -3.54
CA SER A 419 0.77 -18.24 -4.91
C SER A 419 1.42 -17.14 -5.75
N ALA A 420 1.81 -16.00 -5.15
CA ALA A 420 2.57 -14.96 -5.82
C ALA A 420 4.02 -15.40 -6.14
N GLU A 421 4.65 -16.16 -5.23
CA GLU A 421 5.97 -16.74 -5.44
C GLU A 421 5.96 -17.75 -6.60
N GLU A 422 4.98 -18.66 -6.64
CA GLU A 422 4.84 -19.62 -7.72
C GLU A 422 4.64 -18.92 -9.07
N ALA A 423 3.87 -17.83 -9.13
CA ALA A 423 3.69 -17.04 -10.33
C ALA A 423 4.98 -16.39 -10.81
N ASN A 424 5.83 -15.91 -9.91
CA ASN A 424 7.15 -15.36 -10.25
C ASN A 424 8.12 -16.46 -10.67
N ASP A 425 8.12 -17.61 -10.00
CA ASP A 425 8.99 -18.76 -10.29
C ASP A 425 8.70 -19.38 -11.65
N THR A 426 7.43 -19.50 -12.04
CA THR A 426 7.04 -20.03 -13.36
C THR A 426 7.49 -19.13 -14.51
N GLN A 427 7.72 -17.84 -14.25
CA GLN A 427 8.22 -16.87 -15.25
C GLN A 427 9.75 -16.72 -15.24
N GLY A 428 10.48 -17.39 -14.34
CA GLY A 428 11.93 -17.26 -14.21
C GLY A 428 12.38 -15.88 -13.74
N LEU A 429 11.52 -15.15 -13.01
CA LEU A 429 11.76 -13.80 -12.54
C LEU A 429 12.41 -13.83 -11.15
N TYR A 430 13.67 -13.42 -11.05
CA TYR A 430 14.42 -13.51 -9.81
C TYR A 430 15.08 -12.20 -9.43
N THR A 431 14.56 -11.56 -8.39
CA THR A 431 15.22 -10.45 -7.72
C THR A 431 16.23 -11.02 -6.71
N GLU A 432 17.46 -10.52 -6.72
CA GLU A 432 18.52 -10.99 -5.83
C GLU A 432 18.56 -10.24 -4.51
N GLY A 433 18.21 -8.95 -4.51
CA GLY A 433 18.23 -8.12 -3.33
C GLY A 433 17.34 -6.88 -3.42
N CYS A 434 17.11 -6.30 -2.24
CA CYS A 434 16.39 -5.05 -2.07
C CYS A 434 17.21 -4.12 -1.17
N GLU A 435 17.36 -2.85 -1.56
CA GLU A 435 18.05 -1.83 -0.78
C GLU A 435 17.09 -0.69 -0.44
N SER A 436 17.10 -0.27 0.83
CA SER A 436 16.26 0.80 1.32
C SER A 436 17.00 2.13 1.37
N ILE A 437 16.35 3.21 0.89
CA ILE A 437 16.89 4.57 0.87
C ILE A 437 15.90 5.49 1.56
N LEU A 438 16.31 6.06 2.70
CA LEU A 438 15.53 7.01 3.48
C LEU A 438 15.75 8.43 2.97
N VAL A 439 14.68 9.16 2.69
CA VAL A 439 14.71 10.58 2.35
C VAL A 439 14.24 11.44 3.51
N CYS A 440 14.86 12.61 3.71
CA CYS A 440 14.59 13.52 4.83
C CYS A 440 13.50 14.56 4.49
N THR A 441 12.51 14.20 3.66
CA THR A 441 11.50 15.15 3.18
C THR A 441 10.10 14.96 3.74
N GLY A 442 9.88 13.92 4.56
CA GLY A 442 8.57 13.54 5.04
C GLY A 442 8.47 13.32 6.54
N VAL A 443 8.11 12.10 6.96
CA VAL A 443 7.96 11.72 8.38
C VAL A 443 9.29 11.79 9.12
N PHE A 444 10.36 11.31 8.48
CA PHE A 444 11.71 11.45 9.00
C PHE A 444 12.31 12.80 8.61
N SER A 445 12.90 13.50 9.57
CA SER A 445 13.78 14.65 9.33
C SER A 445 14.93 14.62 10.33
N GLU A 446 16.11 15.06 9.91
CA GLU A 446 17.29 15.11 10.80
C GLU A 446 17.07 16.00 12.03
N GLU A 447 16.19 17.01 11.92
CA GLU A 447 15.89 17.97 13.00
C GLU A 447 14.80 17.46 13.95
N MET A 448 13.96 16.51 13.52
CA MET A 448 12.76 16.07 14.23
C MET A 448 12.68 14.54 14.23
N ASP A 449 13.53 13.91 15.04
CA ASP A 449 13.42 12.48 15.28
C ASP A 449 12.27 12.22 16.27
N LEU A 450 11.04 12.19 15.78
CA LEU A 450 9.84 11.89 16.56
C LEU A 450 9.85 10.47 17.13
N PHE A 451 10.68 9.59 16.58
CA PHE A 451 10.79 8.19 16.97
C PHE A 451 12.02 7.90 17.85
N SER A 452 12.98 8.82 17.91
CA SER A 452 14.18 8.75 18.73
C SER A 452 13.98 9.42 20.10
N LEU A 453 12.85 9.23 20.73
CA LEU A 453 12.74 9.49 22.16
C LEU A 453 13.62 8.47 22.88
N LYS A 454 14.87 8.85 23.12
CA LYS A 454 15.85 8.08 23.89
C LYS A 454 15.20 7.61 25.18
N GLY A 455 14.81 6.34 25.24
CA GLY A 455 14.29 5.70 26.43
C GLY A 455 12.83 5.26 26.44
N GLN A 456 12.01 5.61 25.43
CA GLN A 456 10.72 4.93 25.27
C GLN A 456 10.93 3.67 24.45
N ARG A 457 10.61 2.53 25.03
CA ARG A 457 10.40 1.28 24.30
C ARG A 457 9.45 1.62 23.16
N SER A 458 9.87 1.36 21.91
CA SER A 458 8.99 1.48 20.76
C SER A 458 7.69 0.78 21.15
N SER A 459 6.59 1.53 21.16
CA SER A 459 5.29 0.92 21.40
C SER A 459 5.10 -0.07 20.26
N ASN A 460 5.25 -1.35 20.57
CA ASN A 460 4.93 -2.40 19.61
C ASN A 460 3.45 -2.22 19.28
N HIS A 461 3.17 -1.82 18.05
CA HIS A 461 1.80 -1.81 17.57
C HIS A 461 1.40 -3.26 17.38
N ASN A 462 0.55 -3.77 18.25
CA ASN A 462 0.05 -5.15 18.19
C ASN A 462 -0.80 -5.41 16.94
N HIS A 463 -1.10 -4.39 16.13
CA HIS A 463 -1.84 -4.55 14.88
C HIS A 463 -0.99 -5.06 13.70
N ARG A 464 0.26 -5.42 13.93
CA ARG A 464 1.11 -6.08 12.93
C ARG A 464 1.07 -7.59 13.12
N ASP A 465 1.04 -8.29 11.99
CA ASP A 465 1.04 -9.75 11.91
C ASP A 465 2.45 -10.38 12.06
N PHE A 466 3.43 -9.59 12.50
CA PHE A 466 4.81 -10.03 12.69
C PHE A 466 5.47 -9.37 13.91
N VAL A 467 6.47 -10.03 14.46
CA VAL A 467 7.31 -9.49 15.53
C VAL A 467 8.23 -8.40 14.98
N ILE A 468 8.22 -7.22 15.60
CA ILE A 468 9.01 -6.08 15.13
C ILE A 468 10.48 -6.30 15.46
N ASN A 469 11.33 -6.32 14.43
CA ASN A 469 12.77 -6.29 14.53
C ASN A 469 13.29 -4.84 14.34
N PRO A 470 13.81 -4.16 15.39
CA PRO A 470 14.28 -2.77 15.28
C PRO A 470 15.42 -2.57 14.27
N GLU A 471 16.22 -3.59 13.98
CA GLU A 471 17.32 -3.50 13.02
C GLU A 471 16.81 -3.26 11.59
N LEU A 472 15.60 -3.73 11.27
CA LEU A 472 14.99 -3.52 9.96
C LEU A 472 14.54 -2.06 9.71
N LYS A 473 14.50 -1.22 10.73
CA LYS A 473 14.26 0.22 10.60
C LYS A 473 15.50 1.01 10.14
N LYS A 474 16.67 0.38 10.11
CA LYS A 474 17.90 1.02 9.69
C LYS A 474 17.99 1.01 8.15
N PRO A 475 18.02 2.19 7.50
CA PRO A 475 18.13 2.25 6.04
C PRO A 475 19.55 1.85 5.58
N ASN A 476 19.66 1.34 4.34
CA ASN A 476 20.96 1.15 3.69
C ASN A 476 21.61 2.50 3.37
N HIS A 477 20.80 3.50 3.00
CA HIS A 477 21.26 4.84 2.68
C HIS A 477 20.31 5.90 3.24
N VAL A 478 20.85 7.07 3.61
CA VAL A 478 20.08 8.27 4.00
C VAL A 478 20.50 9.40 3.09
N VAL A 479 19.54 10.07 2.46
CA VAL A 479 19.77 11.19 1.55
C VAL A 479 18.78 12.33 1.80
N ALA A 480 19.08 13.53 1.32
CA ALA A 480 18.26 14.69 1.61
C ALA A 480 16.87 14.63 0.92
N ASN A 481 16.79 14.07 -0.29
CA ASN A 481 15.56 14.07 -1.09
C ASN A 481 15.59 12.99 -2.18
N VAL A 482 14.48 12.82 -2.91
CA VAL A 482 14.31 11.82 -3.96
C VAL A 482 15.28 11.99 -5.13
N CYS A 483 15.68 13.23 -5.47
CA CYS A 483 16.64 13.47 -6.54
C CYS A 483 18.03 12.93 -6.19
N ASP A 484 18.46 13.13 -4.95
CA ASP A 484 19.72 12.59 -4.45
C ASP A 484 19.68 11.05 -4.36
N ALA A 485 18.52 10.48 -4.02
CA ALA A 485 18.32 9.03 -4.04
C ALA A 485 18.49 8.44 -5.45
N VAL A 486 17.85 9.05 -6.45
CA VAL A 486 17.99 8.62 -7.85
C VAL A 486 19.42 8.75 -8.34
N ARG A 487 20.11 9.86 -8.04
CA ARG A 487 21.51 10.04 -8.41
C ARG A 487 22.42 8.97 -7.80
N LEU A 488 22.25 8.71 -6.51
CA LEU A 488 23.01 7.67 -5.80
C LEU A 488 22.88 6.31 -6.49
N VAL A 489 21.65 5.91 -6.83
CA VAL A 489 21.41 4.62 -7.50
C VAL A 489 22.00 4.61 -8.91
N MET A 490 21.78 5.66 -9.71
CA MET A 490 22.31 5.74 -11.07
C MET A 490 23.84 5.68 -11.09
N GLU A 491 24.51 6.34 -10.15
CA GLU A 491 25.96 6.27 -9.99
C GLU A 491 26.41 4.86 -9.58
N LYS A 492 25.73 4.25 -8.63
CA LYS A 492 26.03 2.90 -8.12
C LYS A 492 25.90 1.84 -9.22
N GLU A 493 24.86 1.95 -10.05
CA GLU A 493 24.60 1.03 -11.17
C GLU A 493 25.39 1.37 -12.45
N GLY A 494 26.27 2.37 -12.38
CA GLY A 494 27.09 2.80 -13.52
C GLY A 494 26.28 3.34 -14.70
N ALA A 495 25.05 3.77 -14.45
CA ALA A 495 24.17 4.36 -15.46
C ALA A 495 24.61 5.80 -15.74
N ALA A 496 24.80 6.14 -17.00
CA ALA A 496 25.17 7.50 -17.38
C ALA A 496 24.04 8.49 -17.02
N LEU A 497 24.32 9.39 -16.08
CA LEU A 497 23.44 10.52 -15.80
C LEU A 497 23.39 11.40 -17.06
N LYS A 498 22.19 11.61 -17.62
CA LYS A 498 21.99 12.62 -18.65
C LYS A 498 22.39 13.97 -18.07
N ASP A 499 23.34 14.62 -18.69
CA ASP A 499 23.79 15.95 -18.29
C ASP A 499 22.64 16.95 -18.55
N LEU A 500 21.83 17.20 -17.51
CA LEU A 500 20.66 18.10 -17.57
C LEU A 500 21.05 19.55 -17.92
N ARG A 501 22.36 19.87 -17.92
CA ARG A 501 22.88 21.19 -18.31
C ARG A 501 22.65 21.49 -19.79
N ASN A 502 22.46 20.47 -20.62
CA ASN A 502 22.26 20.62 -22.08
C ASN A 502 20.78 20.76 -22.48
N LEU A 503 19.83 20.69 -21.54
CA LEU A 503 18.38 20.86 -21.81
C LEU A 503 17.86 22.30 -21.63
N LYS A 504 18.74 23.22 -21.20
CA LYS A 504 18.39 24.66 -21.00
C LYS A 504 18.89 25.56 -22.13
N SER A 505 19.33 25.03 -23.26
CA SER A 505 19.71 25.81 -24.45
C SER A 505 18.67 25.67 -25.57
#